data_ff08c90a1000e71f5330a0a914ef295b
#
_entry.id   ff08c90a1000e71f5330a0a914ef295b
#
_cell.length_a   1.000
_cell.length_b   1.000
_cell.length_c   1.000
_cell.angle_alpha   90.00
_cell.angle_beta   90.00
_cell.angle_gamma   90.00
#
_symmetry.space_group_name_H-M   'P 1'
#
loop_
_entity.id
_entity.type
_entity.pdbx_description
1 polymer ?
#
loop_
_entity_poly.entity_id
_entity_poly.type
_entity_poly.pdbx_seq_one_letter_code
_entity_poly.pdbx_strand_id
1 'polypeptide(L)'
;MKKLECIIRPHKLEEVREALDKLDVRGMTVTEVRGFGRQKGHTEHYRGVEYKAEFQPKLKLEILVRDDQAAECTRAIQAAAKTGNFGDGKIFISTVEDVLRIRTGDRGEQAI
;
A
#
# COMPACT_ATOMS: atom_id res chain seq x y z
N MET A 1 -8.59 15.63 -1.17
CA MET A 1 -8.49 14.23 -0.72
C MET A 1 -7.39 13.52 -1.46
N LYS A 2 -6.74 12.59 -0.81
CA LYS A 2 -5.68 11.78 -1.42
C LYS A 2 -6.00 10.30 -1.28
N LYS A 3 -5.68 9.56 -2.31
CA LYS A 3 -5.70 8.10 -2.27
C LYS A 3 -4.27 7.62 -2.08
N LEU A 4 -4.07 6.80 -1.06
CA LEU A 4 -2.82 6.11 -0.83
C LEU A 4 -3.01 4.67 -1.29
N GLU A 5 -2.29 4.30 -2.33
CA GLU A 5 -2.30 2.93 -2.84
C GLU A 5 -0.96 2.32 -2.50
N CYS A 6 -0.99 1.32 -1.62
CA CYS A 6 0.23 0.78 -1.04
C CYS A 6 0.42 -0.66 -1.46
N ILE A 7 1.57 -0.96 -2.03
CA ILE A 7 1.96 -2.34 -2.31
C ILE A 7 2.93 -2.74 -1.19
N ILE A 8 2.56 -3.73 -0.40
CA ILE A 8 3.32 -4.13 0.78
C ILE A 8 3.52 -5.65 0.82
N ARG A 9 4.44 -6.09 1.67
CA ARG A 9 4.58 -7.51 2.00
C ARG A 9 3.33 -7.98 2.74
N PRO A 10 2.81 -9.19 2.44
CA PRO A 10 1.57 -9.66 3.06
C PRO A 10 1.63 -9.68 4.60
N HIS A 11 2.76 -10.05 5.19
CA HIS A 11 2.89 -10.17 6.63
C HIS A 11 2.94 -8.82 7.36
N LYS A 12 2.96 -7.71 6.62
CA LYS A 12 2.98 -6.36 7.21
C LYS A 12 1.59 -5.74 7.35
N LEU A 13 0.55 -6.44 6.90
CA LEU A 13 -0.82 -5.89 6.91
C LEU A 13 -1.26 -5.41 8.29
N GLU A 14 -1.10 -6.26 9.31
CA GLU A 14 -1.57 -5.91 10.66
C GLU A 14 -0.83 -4.71 11.25
N GLU A 15 0.46 -4.62 11.04
CA GLU A 15 1.25 -3.49 11.52
C GLU A 15 0.81 -2.19 10.85
N VAL A 16 0.53 -2.23 9.54
CA VAL A 16 0.03 -1.06 8.81
C VAL A 16 -1.37 -0.68 9.29
N ARG A 17 -2.26 -1.67 9.45
CA ARG A 17 -3.62 -1.42 9.94
C ARG A 17 -3.60 -0.75 11.31
N GLU A 18 -2.79 -1.25 12.23
CA GLU A 18 -2.66 -0.68 13.57
C GLU A 18 -2.13 0.75 13.53
N ALA A 19 -1.13 1.00 12.68
CA ALA A 19 -0.56 2.34 12.54
C ALA A 19 -1.60 3.34 12.03
N LEU A 20 -2.44 2.94 11.09
CA LEU A 20 -3.51 3.79 10.55
C LEU A 20 -4.65 3.97 11.55
N ASP A 21 -4.98 2.94 12.31
CA ASP A 21 -6.02 3.04 13.33
C ASP A 21 -5.68 4.11 14.39
N LYS A 22 -4.41 4.21 14.76
CA LYS A 22 -3.92 5.25 15.67
C LYS A 22 -4.12 6.67 15.14
N LEU A 23 -4.25 6.81 13.83
CA LEU A 23 -4.48 8.08 13.15
C LEU A 23 -5.96 8.27 12.77
N ASP A 24 -6.86 7.47 13.32
CA ASP A 24 -8.28 7.47 13.02
C ASP A 24 -8.63 7.16 11.57
N VAL A 25 -7.75 6.47 10.87
CA VAL A 25 -8.02 5.99 9.51
C VAL A 25 -8.47 4.54 9.60
N ARG A 26 -9.76 4.30 9.37
CA ARG A 26 -10.38 2.99 9.59
C ARG A 26 -10.84 2.30 8.32
N GLY A 27 -10.98 3.04 7.23
CA GLY A 27 -11.39 2.50 5.95
C GLY A 27 -10.18 2.05 5.14
N MET A 28 -10.21 0.81 4.68
CA MET A 28 -9.13 0.25 3.89
C MET A 28 -9.68 -0.86 3.01
N THR A 29 -9.29 -0.85 1.74
CA THR A 29 -9.57 -1.96 0.83
C THR A 29 -8.29 -2.74 0.60
N VAL A 30 -8.36 -4.05 0.74
CA VAL A 30 -7.21 -4.93 0.58
C VAL A 30 -7.44 -5.85 -0.61
N THR A 31 -6.46 -5.92 -1.50
CA THR A 31 -6.48 -6.80 -2.66
C THR A 31 -5.20 -7.63 -2.68
N GLU A 32 -5.34 -8.91 -2.88
CA GLU A 32 -4.17 -9.78 -3.11
C GLU A 32 -3.68 -9.57 -4.53
N VAL A 33 -2.39 -9.29 -4.66
CA VAL A 33 -1.75 -9.02 -5.94
C VAL A 33 -0.42 -9.76 -6.02
N ARG A 34 0.17 -9.76 -7.20
CA ARG A 34 1.51 -10.27 -7.41
C ARG A 34 2.39 -9.15 -7.93
N GLY A 35 3.54 -8.99 -7.31
CA GLY A 35 4.49 -7.98 -7.71
C GLY A 35 5.71 -8.61 -8.38
N PHE A 36 6.17 -7.95 -9.42
CA PHE A 36 7.43 -8.26 -10.07
C PHE A 36 8.33 -7.04 -9.90
N GLY A 37 9.52 -7.27 -9.39
CA GLY A 37 10.46 -6.18 -9.20
C GLY A 37 11.86 -6.71 -8.99
N ARG A 38 12.79 -5.78 -8.83
CA ARG A 38 14.16 -6.16 -8.52
C ARG A 38 14.21 -6.70 -7.10
N GLN A 39 14.54 -7.98 -6.98
CA GLN A 39 14.83 -8.58 -5.69
C GLN A 39 16.29 -8.98 -5.68
N LYS A 40 17.04 -8.44 -4.73
CA LYS A 40 18.43 -8.77 -4.56
C LYS A 40 18.55 -10.24 -4.15
N GLY A 41 19.33 -11.00 -4.89
CA GLY A 41 19.56 -12.41 -4.63
C GLY A 41 18.64 -13.36 -5.37
N HIS A 42 17.72 -12.87 -6.19
CA HIS A 42 16.83 -13.72 -6.97
C HIS A 42 17.18 -13.79 -8.46
N THR A 43 18.18 -13.05 -8.92
CA THR A 43 18.79 -13.29 -10.21
C THR A 43 19.88 -14.33 -10.03
N GLU A 44 19.48 -15.56 -10.02
CA GLU A 44 20.45 -16.64 -9.97
C GLU A 44 20.70 -17.14 -11.40
N HIS A 45 21.97 -17.14 -11.77
CA HIS A 45 22.41 -17.81 -12.98
C HIS A 45 22.78 -19.23 -12.61
N TYR A 46 21.94 -20.17 -13.01
CA TYR A 46 22.25 -21.57 -12.87
C TYR A 46 22.65 -22.11 -14.24
N ARG A 47 23.88 -22.59 -14.36
CA ARG A 47 24.45 -23.10 -15.61
C ARG A 47 24.40 -22.08 -16.75
N GLY A 48 24.60 -20.80 -16.44
CA GLY A 48 24.56 -19.75 -17.44
C GLY A 48 23.15 -19.39 -17.93
N VAL A 49 22.11 -19.95 -17.33
CA VAL A 49 20.72 -19.61 -17.64
C VAL A 49 20.23 -18.62 -16.61
N GLU A 50 19.77 -17.47 -17.09
CA GLU A 50 19.17 -16.47 -16.24
C GLU A 50 17.76 -16.92 -15.87
N TYR A 51 17.52 -17.03 -14.55
CA TYR A 51 16.16 -17.32 -14.06
C TYR A 51 15.33 -16.06 -14.17
N LYS A 52 14.16 -16.21 -14.76
CA LYS A 52 13.17 -15.15 -14.74
C LYS A 52 12.82 -14.86 -13.28
N ALA A 53 12.86 -13.59 -12.92
CA ALA A 53 12.35 -13.17 -11.62
C ALA A 53 10.90 -13.60 -11.52
N GLU A 54 10.56 -14.27 -10.42
CA GLU A 54 9.20 -14.73 -10.19
C GLU A 54 8.34 -13.61 -9.63
N PHE A 55 7.06 -13.66 -9.95
CA PHE A 55 6.09 -12.81 -9.29
C PHE A 55 5.93 -13.25 -7.84
N GLN A 56 5.99 -12.27 -6.95
CA GLN A 56 5.85 -12.52 -5.51
C GLN A 56 4.49 -12.06 -5.01
N PRO A 57 3.89 -12.79 -4.06
CA PRO A 57 2.66 -12.32 -3.43
C PRO A 57 2.88 -10.98 -2.73
N LYS A 58 1.95 -10.07 -2.93
CA LYS A 58 1.91 -8.77 -2.27
C LYS A 58 0.47 -8.45 -1.92
N LEU A 59 0.28 -7.45 -1.08
CA LEU A 59 -1.03 -6.88 -0.86
C LEU A 59 -1.06 -5.46 -1.39
N LYS A 60 -2.17 -5.12 -2.01
CA LYS A 60 -2.47 -3.74 -2.40
C LYS A 60 -3.50 -3.20 -1.42
N LEU A 61 -3.16 -2.11 -0.75
CA LEU A 61 -4.06 -1.41 0.14
C LEU A 61 -4.49 -0.13 -0.53
N GLU A 62 -5.78 0.17 -0.48
CA GLU A 62 -6.30 1.44 -0.97
C GLU A 62 -6.94 2.17 0.19
N ILE A 63 -6.47 3.37 0.45
CA ILE A 63 -6.87 4.18 1.60
C ILE A 63 -7.14 5.58 1.12
N LEU A 64 -8.27 6.14 1.54
CA LEU A 64 -8.63 7.51 1.23
C LEU A 64 -8.47 8.38 2.47
N VAL A 65 -7.75 9.48 2.33
CA VAL A 65 -7.47 10.39 3.45
C VAL A 65 -7.70 11.84 3.04
N ARG A 66 -7.91 12.70 4.04
CA ARG A 66 -7.91 14.13 3.81
C ARG A 66 -6.51 14.61 3.46
N ASP A 67 -6.42 15.74 2.78
CA ASP A 67 -5.12 16.33 2.42
C ASP A 67 -4.23 16.55 3.66
N ASP A 68 -4.83 17.01 4.77
CA ASP A 68 -4.10 17.28 5.99
C ASP A 68 -3.60 16.02 6.71
N GLN A 69 -4.09 14.85 6.36
CA GLN A 69 -3.65 13.57 6.93
C GLN A 69 -2.63 12.85 6.05
N ALA A 70 -2.54 13.22 4.79
CA ALA A 70 -1.80 12.42 3.80
C ALA A 70 -0.33 12.20 4.17
N ALA A 71 0.37 13.25 4.58
CA ALA A 71 1.79 13.15 4.91
C ALA A 71 2.02 12.27 6.14
N GLU A 72 1.23 12.44 7.17
CA GLU A 72 1.35 11.68 8.41
C GLU A 72 1.01 10.19 8.18
N CYS A 73 -0.06 9.92 7.44
CA CYS A 73 -0.44 8.55 7.10
C CYS A 73 0.63 7.87 6.26
N THR A 74 1.19 8.57 5.28
CA THR A 74 2.27 8.04 4.44
C THR A 74 3.48 7.66 5.27
N ARG A 75 3.90 8.53 6.20
CA ARG A 75 5.02 8.21 7.09
C ARG A 75 4.73 7.00 7.99
N ALA A 76 3.52 6.93 8.52
CA ALA A 76 3.11 5.82 9.38
C ALA A 76 3.13 4.48 8.63
N ILE A 77 2.62 4.48 7.40
CA ILE A 77 2.61 3.28 6.56
C ILE A 77 4.04 2.86 6.23
N GLN A 78 4.87 3.81 5.84
CA GLN A 78 6.27 3.52 5.53
C GLN A 78 6.99 2.88 6.72
N ALA A 79 6.85 3.46 7.90
CA ALA A 79 7.49 2.94 9.09
C ALA A 79 7.00 1.52 9.43
N ALA A 80 5.70 1.29 9.31
CA ALA A 80 5.11 -0.02 9.64
C ALA A 80 5.47 -1.10 8.63
N ALA A 81 5.55 -0.76 7.34
CA ALA A 81 5.77 -1.72 6.27
C ALA A 81 7.25 -1.99 5.96
N LYS A 82 8.14 -1.14 6.42
CA LYS A 82 9.56 -1.19 6.07
C LYS A 82 10.27 -2.36 6.73
N THR A 83 11.05 -3.10 5.93
CA THR A 83 12.06 -4.05 6.45
C THR A 83 13.47 -3.56 6.14
N GLY A 84 13.63 -2.71 5.13
CA GLY A 84 14.92 -2.26 4.63
C GLY A 84 15.47 -3.10 3.48
N ASN A 85 14.72 -4.11 3.07
CA ASN A 85 15.12 -5.01 2.00
C ASN A 85 14.37 -4.70 0.70
N PHE A 86 14.93 -5.14 -0.42
CA PHE A 86 14.22 -5.10 -1.70
C PHE A 86 12.92 -5.89 -1.58
N GLY A 87 11.84 -5.34 -2.15
CA GLY A 87 10.53 -5.95 -2.09
C GLY A 87 9.62 -5.38 -1.01
N ASP A 88 10.03 -4.34 -0.31
CA ASP A 88 9.19 -3.65 0.68
C ASP A 88 7.96 -3.00 0.07
N GLY A 89 8.03 -2.65 -1.20
CA GLY A 89 6.90 -2.09 -1.92
C GLY A 89 6.97 -0.58 -2.10
N LYS A 90 5.82 -0.01 -2.42
CA LYS A 90 5.70 1.41 -2.75
C LYS A 90 4.37 1.95 -2.26
N ILE A 91 4.32 3.26 -2.08
CA ILE A 91 3.09 3.99 -1.80
C ILE A 91 2.88 4.96 -2.95
N PHE A 92 1.77 4.82 -3.67
CA PHE A 92 1.35 5.74 -4.70
C PHE A 92 0.38 6.74 -4.10
N ILE A 93 0.63 8.02 -4.31
CA ILE A 93 -0.19 9.09 -3.77
C ILE A 93 -0.83 9.82 -4.94
N SER A 94 -2.16 9.83 -4.99
CA SER A 94 -2.88 10.50 -6.05
C SER A 94 -3.98 11.39 -5.48
N THR A 95 -4.31 12.45 -6.21
CA THR A 95 -5.41 13.31 -5.86
C THR A 95 -6.73 12.66 -6.25
N VAL A 96 -7.67 12.65 -5.33
CA VAL A 96 -9.03 12.18 -5.57
C VAL A 96 -9.93 13.39 -5.70
N GLU A 97 -10.60 13.49 -6.84
CA GLU A 97 -11.43 14.63 -7.16
C GLU A 97 -12.70 14.66 -6.32
N ASP A 98 -13.35 13.51 -6.18
CA ASP A 98 -14.55 13.38 -5.37
C ASP A 98 -14.74 11.94 -4.94
N VAL A 99 -15.56 11.74 -3.91
CA VAL A 99 -15.95 10.43 -3.39
C VAL A 99 -17.44 10.47 -3.08
N LEU A 100 -18.13 9.39 -3.41
CA LEU A 100 -19.53 9.23 -3.07
C LEU A 100 -19.69 7.95 -2.27
N ARG A 101 -20.22 8.07 -1.06
CA ARG A 101 -20.56 6.89 -0.25
C ARG A 101 -21.87 6.30 -0.75
N ILE A 102 -21.82 5.05 -1.18
CA ILE A 102 -22.98 4.40 -1.80
C ILE A 102 -24.18 4.35 -0.86
N ARG A 103 -23.94 4.03 0.42
CA ARG A 103 -25.03 3.86 1.39
C ARG A 103 -25.81 5.15 1.67
N THR A 104 -25.12 6.27 1.74
CA THR A 104 -25.71 7.53 2.19
C THR A 104 -25.84 8.59 1.10
N GLY A 105 -25.10 8.46 0.03
CA GLY A 105 -25.00 9.51 -1.00
C GLY A 105 -24.12 10.69 -0.58
N ASP A 106 -23.47 10.64 0.58
CA ASP A 106 -22.54 11.69 0.99
C ASP A 106 -21.39 11.81 0.01
N ARG A 107 -20.91 13.04 -0.17
CA ARG A 107 -19.80 13.35 -1.07
C ARG A 107 -18.67 14.05 -0.33
N GLY A 108 -17.48 14.03 -0.94
CA GLY A 108 -16.33 14.74 -0.44
C GLY A 108 -15.83 14.17 0.86
N GLU A 109 -15.25 15.00 1.72
CA GLU A 109 -14.67 14.56 3.00
C GLU A 109 -15.65 13.88 3.92
N GLN A 110 -16.93 14.18 3.82
CA GLN A 110 -17.97 13.51 4.60
C GLN A 110 -18.15 12.04 4.21
N ALA A 111 -17.68 11.67 3.04
CA ALA A 111 -17.77 10.30 2.52
C ALA A 111 -16.56 9.44 2.86
N ILE A 112 -15.56 10.02 3.50
CA ILE A 112 -14.37 9.27 3.92
C ILE A 112 -14.68 8.34 5.09
#